data_e26ce6756ac004eeed8d3d1f9b32380e
#
_entry.id   e26ce6756ac004eeed8d3d1f9b32380e
#
_cell.length_a   1.000
_cell.length_b   1.000
_cell.length_c   1.000
_cell.angle_alpha   90.00
_cell.angle_beta   90.00
_cell.angle_gamma   90.00
#
_symmetry.space_group_name_H-M   'P 1'
#
loop_
_entity.id
_entity.type
_entity.pdbx_description
1 polymer ?
#
loop_
_entity_poly.entity_id
_entity_poly.type
_entity_poly.pdbx_seq_one_letter_code
_entity_poly.pdbx_strand_id
1 'polypeptide(L)'
;MADLFGDWVPKDWILDVLATIEKNPTSSFLLLTKNPKRYKEFLDIYPDNIVLGATIETNRNYAVSNAPQTVERYKNMAELPFKSKLISIEPIMDFDLDIFTQWLKEIGPTIVYVGYDNYNNGLPEPSLDKTKQLIEKLEAFTRVRVKTLRENKGN
;
A
#
# COMPACT_ATOMS: atom_id res chain seq x y z
N MET A 1 -12.26 -2.21 -9.67
CA MET A 1 -12.10 -2.44 -8.21
C MET A 1 -12.53 -1.17 -7.50
N ALA A 2 -13.42 -1.27 -6.55
CA ALA A 2 -13.89 -0.10 -5.79
C ALA A 2 -12.87 0.21 -4.68
N ASP A 3 -12.45 1.47 -4.57
CA ASP A 3 -11.62 1.98 -3.48
C ASP A 3 -12.55 2.73 -2.51
N LEU A 4 -12.72 2.19 -1.29
CA LEU A 4 -13.61 2.77 -0.28
C LEU A 4 -13.23 4.21 0.08
N PHE A 5 -11.95 4.57 -0.03
CA PHE A 5 -11.45 5.91 0.27
C PHE A 5 -11.22 6.76 -0.99
N GLY A 6 -11.76 6.37 -2.15
CA GLY A 6 -11.80 7.24 -3.33
C GLY A 6 -12.59 8.53 -3.05
N ASP A 7 -12.18 9.66 -3.64
CA ASP A 7 -12.82 10.97 -3.39
C ASP A 7 -14.31 11.00 -3.76
N TRP A 8 -14.73 10.10 -4.66
CA TRP A 8 -16.12 9.93 -5.10
C TRP A 8 -17.01 9.16 -4.11
N VAL A 9 -16.42 8.53 -3.07
CA VAL A 9 -17.19 7.73 -2.10
C VAL A 9 -17.76 8.64 -1.03
N PRO A 10 -19.11 8.64 -0.81
CA PRO A 10 -19.73 9.41 0.25
C PRO A 10 -19.18 9.03 1.64
N LYS A 11 -19.04 10.02 2.50
CA LYS A 11 -18.54 9.83 3.86
C LYS A 11 -19.40 8.83 4.66
N ASP A 12 -20.72 8.89 4.48
CA ASP A 12 -21.65 8.02 5.19
C ASP A 12 -21.42 6.54 4.87
N TRP A 13 -21.02 6.20 3.64
CA TRP A 13 -20.70 4.81 3.28
C TRP A 13 -19.45 4.30 4.02
N ILE A 14 -18.47 5.18 4.23
CA ILE A 14 -17.28 4.82 5.03
C ILE A 14 -17.69 4.60 6.49
N LEU A 15 -18.53 5.46 7.04
CA LEU A 15 -19.05 5.32 8.41
C LEU A 15 -19.83 4.02 8.60
N ASP A 16 -20.66 3.63 7.65
CA ASP A 16 -21.42 2.37 7.67
C ASP A 16 -20.49 1.15 7.68
N VAL A 17 -19.40 1.21 6.89
CA VAL A 17 -18.37 0.15 6.88
C VAL A 17 -17.67 0.09 8.23
N LEU A 18 -17.25 1.22 8.80
CA LEU A 18 -16.58 1.28 10.10
C LEU A 18 -17.50 0.74 11.23
N ALA A 19 -18.78 1.12 11.23
CA ALA A 19 -19.76 0.61 12.18
C ALA A 19 -19.97 -0.91 12.04
N THR A 20 -19.87 -1.43 10.80
CA THR A 20 -19.93 -2.87 10.56
C THR A 20 -18.69 -3.59 11.10
N ILE A 21 -17.51 -3.01 10.93
CA ILE A 21 -16.25 -3.54 11.46
C ILE A 21 -16.28 -3.59 12.99
N GLU A 22 -16.75 -2.53 13.64
CA GLU A 22 -16.89 -2.44 15.10
C GLU A 22 -17.76 -3.55 15.68
N LYS A 23 -18.84 -3.94 14.97
CA LYS A 23 -19.74 -5.05 15.35
C LYS A 23 -19.09 -6.43 15.20
N ASN A 24 -17.92 -6.53 14.60
CA ASN A 24 -17.21 -7.78 14.35
C ASN A 24 -15.80 -7.79 14.98
N PRO A 25 -15.67 -7.64 16.31
CA PRO A 25 -14.39 -7.43 16.98
C PRO A 25 -13.43 -8.63 16.93
N THR A 26 -13.93 -9.83 16.63
CA THR A 26 -13.12 -11.05 16.52
C THR A 26 -12.43 -11.21 15.17
N SER A 27 -12.78 -10.38 14.19
CA SER A 27 -12.17 -10.38 12.85
C SER A 27 -11.21 -9.21 12.71
N SER A 28 -10.14 -9.39 11.93
CA SER A 28 -9.24 -8.30 11.55
C SER A 28 -9.57 -7.83 10.13
N PHE A 29 -9.61 -6.53 9.94
CA PHE A 29 -9.97 -5.92 8.66
C PHE A 29 -8.81 -5.11 8.09
N LEU A 30 -8.51 -5.34 6.81
CA LEU A 30 -7.58 -4.51 6.04
C LEU A 30 -8.39 -3.54 5.17
N LEU A 31 -8.18 -2.26 5.40
CA LEU A 31 -8.67 -1.20 4.53
C LEU A 31 -7.51 -0.76 3.64
N LEU A 32 -7.56 -1.09 2.36
CA LEU A 32 -6.53 -0.79 1.38
C LEU A 32 -7.00 0.28 0.39
N THR A 33 -6.19 1.32 0.17
CA THR A 33 -6.54 2.42 -0.72
C THR A 33 -5.35 2.93 -1.53
N LYS A 34 -5.63 3.63 -2.62
CA LYS A 34 -4.68 4.51 -3.32
C LYS A 34 -4.84 5.99 -2.92
N ASN A 35 -5.73 6.30 -1.96
CA ASN A 35 -5.97 7.66 -1.44
C ASN A 35 -5.86 7.70 0.11
N PRO A 36 -4.69 7.44 0.70
CA PRO A 36 -4.52 7.38 2.16
C PRO A 36 -4.71 8.74 2.84
N LYS A 37 -4.73 9.86 2.11
CA LYS A 37 -5.06 11.17 2.66
C LYS A 37 -6.39 11.17 3.40
N ARG A 38 -7.38 10.45 2.87
CA ARG A 38 -8.73 10.36 3.47
C ARG A 38 -8.78 9.60 4.79
N TYR A 39 -7.79 8.82 5.12
CA TYR A 39 -7.72 8.17 6.45
C TYR A 39 -7.75 9.19 7.60
N LYS A 40 -7.17 10.37 7.39
CA LYS A 40 -7.09 11.43 8.40
C LYS A 40 -8.46 11.96 8.83
N GLU A 41 -9.50 11.77 7.99
CA GLU A 41 -10.87 12.22 8.30
C GLU A 41 -11.59 11.36 9.36
N PHE A 42 -11.05 10.17 9.67
CA PHE A 42 -11.71 9.15 10.50
C PHE A 42 -10.85 8.68 11.67
N LEU A 43 -9.74 9.36 12.00
CA LEU A 43 -8.76 8.91 12.99
C LEU A 43 -9.38 8.61 14.36
N ASP A 44 -10.36 9.40 14.78
CA ASP A 44 -10.97 9.29 16.10
C ASP A 44 -12.02 8.18 16.23
N ILE A 45 -12.35 7.52 15.11
CA ILE A 45 -13.45 6.54 15.04
C ILE A 45 -13.05 5.18 14.45
N TYR A 46 -11.77 4.95 14.18
CA TYR A 46 -11.33 3.63 13.73
C TYR A 46 -11.44 2.60 14.85
N PRO A 47 -12.13 1.45 14.62
CA PRO A 47 -12.06 0.32 15.52
C PRO A 47 -10.64 -0.26 15.66
N ASP A 48 -10.34 -0.90 16.81
CA ASP A 48 -9.00 -1.44 17.11
C ASP A 48 -8.56 -2.59 16.20
N ASN A 49 -9.51 -3.26 15.55
CA ASN A 49 -9.28 -4.45 14.72
C ASN A 49 -9.02 -4.13 13.24
N ILE A 50 -8.57 -2.90 12.95
CA ILE A 50 -8.26 -2.41 11.59
C ILE A 50 -6.75 -2.36 11.34
N VAL A 51 -6.39 -2.67 10.09
CA VAL A 51 -5.09 -2.34 9.49
C VAL A 51 -5.34 -1.36 8.35
N LEU A 52 -4.71 -0.18 8.40
CA LEU A 52 -4.79 0.80 7.33
C LEU A 52 -3.67 0.56 6.32
N GLY A 53 -4.04 0.31 5.07
CA GLY A 53 -3.10 -0.03 4.01
C GLY A 53 -3.12 0.94 2.84
N ALA A 54 -1.97 1.14 2.22
CA ALA A 54 -1.88 1.86 0.95
C ALA A 54 -1.14 1.06 -0.11
N THR A 55 -1.58 1.20 -1.37
CA THR A 55 -0.82 0.71 -2.51
C THR A 55 0.21 1.77 -2.91
N ILE A 56 1.51 1.42 -2.86
CA ILE A 56 2.62 2.28 -3.28
C ILE A 56 3.55 1.42 -4.13
N GLU A 57 3.38 1.47 -5.44
CA GLU A 57 3.99 0.54 -6.40
C GLU A 57 5.47 0.87 -6.70
N THR A 58 5.88 2.13 -6.45
CA THR A 58 7.20 2.69 -6.79
C THR A 58 7.39 4.06 -6.15
N ASN A 59 8.64 4.54 -6.08
CA ASN A 59 8.96 5.94 -5.76
C ASN A 59 9.05 6.86 -7.00
N ARG A 60 8.89 6.30 -8.21
CA ARG A 60 8.91 7.06 -9.47
C ARG A 60 7.51 7.43 -9.93
N ASN A 61 7.40 8.48 -10.74
CA ASN A 61 6.13 8.89 -11.34
C ASN A 61 6.00 8.33 -12.76
N TYR A 62 5.16 7.32 -12.92
CA TYR A 62 4.86 6.72 -14.22
C TYR A 62 3.53 7.18 -14.82
N ALA A 63 2.74 7.97 -14.10
CA ALA A 63 1.43 8.47 -14.54
C ALA A 63 0.47 7.40 -15.11
N VAL A 64 0.51 6.18 -14.56
CA VAL A 64 -0.28 5.03 -15.06
C VAL A 64 -1.71 4.97 -14.51
N SER A 65 -2.11 5.89 -13.64
CA SER A 65 -3.47 5.93 -13.08
C SER A 65 -3.88 7.35 -12.68
N ASN A 66 -5.19 7.58 -12.55
CA ASN A 66 -5.76 8.83 -12.03
C ASN A 66 -5.77 8.92 -10.49
N ALA A 67 -5.25 7.92 -9.79
CA ALA A 67 -5.13 7.98 -8.34
C ALA A 67 -4.03 8.99 -7.92
N PRO A 68 -4.03 9.49 -6.67
CA PRO A 68 -2.95 10.33 -6.16
C PRO A 68 -1.57 9.72 -6.44
N GLN A 69 -0.57 10.55 -6.71
CA GLN A 69 0.78 10.07 -7.02
C GLN A 69 1.38 9.28 -5.86
N THR A 70 2.27 8.34 -6.15
CA THR A 70 2.89 7.48 -5.11
C THR A 70 3.63 8.28 -4.05
N VAL A 71 4.24 9.43 -4.41
CA VAL A 71 4.88 10.35 -3.45
C VAL A 71 3.87 10.95 -2.46
N GLU A 72 2.66 11.26 -2.90
CA GLU A 72 1.60 11.79 -2.03
C GLU A 72 1.08 10.69 -1.10
N ARG A 73 0.90 9.48 -1.63
CA ARG A 73 0.50 8.30 -0.83
C ARG A 73 1.54 7.99 0.25
N TYR A 74 2.83 8.02 -0.12
CA TYR A 74 3.93 7.86 0.83
C TYR A 74 3.87 8.90 1.95
N LYS A 75 3.81 10.20 1.63
CA LYS A 75 3.77 11.28 2.62
C LYS A 75 2.59 11.11 3.58
N ASN A 76 1.38 10.86 3.04
CA ASN A 76 0.20 10.67 3.86
C ASN A 76 0.28 9.44 4.77
N MET A 77 0.90 8.34 4.32
CA MET A 77 1.11 7.15 5.16
C MET A 77 2.21 7.36 6.20
N ALA A 78 3.28 8.10 5.89
CA ALA A 78 4.35 8.42 6.84
C ALA A 78 3.83 9.32 7.98
N GLU A 79 3.03 10.33 7.64
CA GLU A 79 2.43 11.26 8.60
C GLU A 79 1.23 10.67 9.37
N LEU A 80 0.67 9.53 8.92
CA LEU A 80 -0.53 8.95 9.53
C LEU A 80 -0.22 8.44 10.94
N PRO A 81 -0.82 8.99 12.02
CA PRO A 81 -0.60 8.58 13.39
C PRO A 81 -1.39 7.29 13.70
N PHE A 82 -1.09 6.21 12.99
CA PHE A 82 -1.76 4.92 13.13
C PHE A 82 -0.72 3.80 13.22
N LYS A 83 -0.88 2.90 14.21
CA LYS A 83 0.14 1.88 14.52
C LYS A 83 0.14 0.73 13.52
N SER A 84 -1.03 0.24 13.14
CA SER A 84 -1.17 -0.95 12.29
C SER A 84 -1.26 -0.53 10.83
N LYS A 85 -0.10 -0.37 10.18
CA LYS A 85 -0.01 0.01 8.76
C LYS A 85 0.44 -1.15 7.87
N LEU A 86 -0.09 -1.21 6.64
CA LEU A 86 0.32 -2.14 5.59
C LEU A 86 0.65 -1.37 4.32
N ILE A 87 1.71 -1.78 3.62
CA ILE A 87 1.99 -1.30 2.26
C ILE A 87 1.88 -2.47 1.28
N SER A 88 1.12 -2.25 0.21
CA SER A 88 1.06 -3.15 -0.93
C SER A 88 1.89 -2.58 -2.08
N ILE A 89 2.97 -3.26 -2.41
CA ILE A 89 3.81 -2.98 -3.58
C ILE A 89 3.37 -3.98 -4.67
N GLU A 90 2.13 -3.84 -5.13
CA GLU A 90 1.53 -4.75 -6.10
C GLU A 90 0.52 -4.01 -7.00
N PRO A 91 0.77 -3.96 -8.32
CA PRO A 91 1.97 -4.49 -9.01
C PRO A 91 3.21 -3.63 -8.75
N ILE A 92 4.35 -4.27 -8.44
CA ILE A 92 5.62 -3.55 -8.30
C ILE A 92 6.04 -2.98 -9.67
N MET A 93 6.39 -1.69 -9.68
CA MET A 93 6.98 -1.02 -10.84
C MET A 93 8.43 -0.64 -10.55
N ASP A 94 9.24 -0.38 -11.57
CA ASP A 94 10.65 -0.05 -11.38
C ASP A 94 10.84 1.17 -10.49
N PHE A 95 11.88 1.15 -9.65
CA PHE A 95 12.07 2.07 -8.53
C PHE A 95 13.56 2.37 -8.31
N ASP A 96 13.86 3.36 -7.48
CA ASP A 96 15.19 3.67 -6.98
C ASP A 96 15.35 3.01 -5.59
N LEU A 97 16.20 2.00 -5.50
CA LEU A 97 16.26 1.07 -4.37
C LEU A 97 16.39 1.77 -3.01
N ASP A 98 17.36 2.68 -2.87
CA ASP A 98 17.63 3.31 -1.58
C ASP A 98 16.53 4.30 -1.19
N ILE A 99 16.04 5.09 -2.16
CA ILE A 99 14.96 6.05 -1.92
C ILE A 99 13.67 5.33 -1.55
N PHE A 100 13.32 4.27 -2.29
CA PHE A 100 12.08 3.53 -2.03
C PHE A 100 12.14 2.79 -0.68
N THR A 101 13.28 2.20 -0.36
CA THR A 101 13.51 1.59 0.96
C THR A 101 13.36 2.61 2.09
N GLN A 102 13.91 3.81 1.91
CA GLN A 102 13.79 4.88 2.91
C GLN A 102 12.34 5.31 3.12
N TRP A 103 11.55 5.47 2.04
CA TRP A 103 10.12 5.78 2.15
C TRP A 103 9.38 4.74 2.98
N LEU A 104 9.62 3.46 2.70
CA LEU A 104 8.97 2.36 3.42
C LEU A 104 9.38 2.31 4.89
N LYS A 105 10.65 2.62 5.19
CA LYS A 105 11.12 2.72 6.57
C LYS A 105 10.48 3.88 7.32
N GLU A 106 10.31 5.04 6.71
CA GLU A 106 9.65 6.21 7.30
C GLU A 106 8.15 5.98 7.54
N ILE A 107 7.46 5.25 6.67
CA ILE A 107 6.07 4.83 6.90
C ILE A 107 5.97 3.93 8.14
N GLY A 108 6.95 3.05 8.36
CA GLY A 108 6.96 2.08 9.45
C GLY A 108 5.82 1.05 9.37
N PRO A 109 5.59 0.37 8.24
CA PRO A 109 4.52 -0.62 8.14
C PRO A 109 4.83 -1.86 8.97
N THR A 110 3.79 -2.50 9.50
CA THR A 110 3.91 -3.80 10.19
C THR A 110 4.08 -4.95 9.21
N ILE A 111 3.64 -4.77 7.97
CA ILE A 111 3.78 -5.75 6.90
C ILE A 111 3.80 -5.06 5.53
N VAL A 112 4.60 -5.60 4.61
CA VAL A 112 4.68 -5.17 3.22
C VAL A 112 4.38 -6.36 2.31
N TYR A 113 3.48 -6.18 1.35
CA TYR A 113 3.23 -7.15 0.28
C TYR A 113 4.00 -6.74 -0.97
N VAL A 114 4.70 -7.69 -1.61
CA VAL A 114 5.48 -7.45 -2.83
C VAL A 114 5.07 -8.46 -3.89
N GLY A 115 4.70 -7.98 -5.07
CA GLY A 115 4.33 -8.85 -6.19
C GLY A 115 4.32 -8.14 -7.54
N TYR A 116 4.60 -8.91 -8.60
CA TYR A 116 4.50 -8.45 -9.99
C TYR A 116 3.06 -8.36 -10.45
N ASP A 117 2.86 -7.70 -11.60
CA ASP A 117 1.58 -7.63 -12.29
C ASP A 117 1.10 -9.02 -12.76
N ASN A 118 -0.11 -9.42 -12.34
CA ASN A 118 -0.72 -10.69 -12.74
C ASN A 118 -1.55 -10.60 -14.03
N TYR A 119 -1.74 -9.39 -14.58
CA TYR A 119 -2.66 -9.12 -15.68
C TYR A 119 -1.98 -8.71 -16.98
N ASN A 120 -0.63 -8.71 -17.02
CA ASN A 120 0.16 -8.33 -18.18
C ASN A 120 -0.20 -6.92 -18.73
N ASN A 121 -0.28 -5.93 -17.83
CA ASN A 121 -0.64 -4.56 -18.18
C ASN A 121 0.51 -3.77 -18.85
N GLY A 122 1.66 -4.40 -19.17
CA GLY A 122 2.81 -3.73 -19.80
C GLY A 122 3.47 -2.68 -18.90
N LEU A 123 3.41 -2.85 -17.58
CA LEU A 123 4.01 -1.93 -16.62
C LEU A 123 5.53 -2.05 -16.61
N PRO A 124 6.26 -0.97 -16.26
CA PRO A 124 7.72 -0.99 -16.14
C PRO A 124 8.14 -1.80 -14.90
N GLU A 125 8.22 -3.11 -15.04
CA GLU A 125 8.60 -4.00 -13.94
C GLU A 125 10.13 -3.93 -13.68
N PRO A 126 10.57 -3.97 -12.40
CA PRO A 126 11.98 -4.12 -12.07
C PRO A 126 12.48 -5.52 -12.41
N SER A 127 13.81 -5.70 -12.50
CA SER A 127 14.40 -7.04 -12.57
C SER A 127 14.12 -7.83 -11.29
N LEU A 128 14.11 -9.16 -11.41
CA LEU A 128 13.93 -10.05 -10.25
C LEU A 128 15.00 -9.81 -9.18
N ASP A 129 16.27 -9.61 -9.60
CA ASP A 129 17.38 -9.36 -8.66
C ASP A 129 17.18 -8.05 -7.89
N LYS A 130 16.73 -6.98 -8.56
CA LYS A 130 16.42 -5.71 -7.91
C LYS A 130 15.27 -5.84 -6.92
N THR A 131 14.25 -6.63 -7.28
CA THR A 131 13.13 -6.92 -6.39
C THR A 131 13.56 -7.72 -5.16
N LYS A 132 14.44 -8.71 -5.33
CA LYS A 132 15.02 -9.47 -4.20
C LYS A 132 15.86 -8.59 -3.27
N GLN A 133 16.65 -7.66 -3.81
CA GLN A 133 17.40 -6.68 -3.00
C GLN A 133 16.46 -5.79 -2.18
N LEU A 134 15.33 -5.36 -2.74
CA LEU A 134 14.32 -4.61 -1.99
C LEU A 134 13.74 -5.47 -0.85
N ILE A 135 13.35 -6.71 -1.12
CA ILE A 135 12.80 -7.63 -0.13
C ILE A 135 13.77 -7.80 1.04
N GLU A 136 15.04 -8.09 0.75
CA GLU A 136 16.08 -8.25 1.77
C GLU A 136 16.23 -6.99 2.65
N LYS A 137 16.24 -5.79 2.05
CA LYS A 137 16.30 -4.54 2.80
C LYS A 137 15.05 -4.32 3.67
N LEU A 138 13.86 -4.71 3.20
CA LEU A 138 12.60 -4.57 3.93
C LEU A 138 12.54 -5.53 5.13
N GLU A 139 13.00 -6.77 4.98
CA GLU A 139 13.01 -7.79 6.04
C GLU A 139 13.83 -7.37 7.27
N ALA A 140 14.73 -6.41 7.12
CA ALA A 140 15.48 -5.85 8.24
C ALA A 140 14.64 -5.03 9.24
N PHE A 141 13.44 -4.57 8.86
CA PHE A 141 12.62 -3.71 9.72
C PHE A 141 11.11 -3.99 9.69
N THR A 142 10.62 -4.83 8.78
CA THR A 142 9.20 -5.18 8.67
C THR A 142 9.01 -6.62 8.20
N ARG A 143 7.79 -7.15 8.35
CA ARG A 143 7.43 -8.43 7.74
C ARG A 143 7.19 -8.24 6.25
N VAL A 144 7.76 -9.12 5.44
CA VAL A 144 7.50 -9.11 3.99
C VAL A 144 6.70 -10.35 3.61
N ARG A 145 5.62 -10.14 2.85
CA ARG A 145 4.87 -11.23 2.21
C ARG A 145 5.06 -11.14 0.70
N VAL A 146 5.86 -12.05 0.20
CA VAL A 146 6.08 -12.18 -1.23
C VAL A 146 4.87 -12.88 -1.84
N LYS A 147 4.35 -12.30 -2.92
CA LYS A 147 3.30 -12.86 -3.75
C LYS A 147 3.88 -13.41 -5.06
N THR A 148 3.30 -13.10 -6.20
CA THR A 148 3.81 -13.56 -7.49
C THR A 148 5.12 -12.85 -7.82
N LEU A 149 6.22 -13.61 -7.93
CA LEU A 149 7.46 -13.16 -8.54
C LEU A 149 7.77 -14.07 -9.72
N ARG A 150 8.38 -13.50 -10.77
CA ARG A 150 8.82 -14.22 -11.97
C ARG A 150 10.07 -13.59 -12.54
N GLU A 151 10.86 -14.36 -13.25
CA GLU A 151 11.90 -13.80 -14.10
C GLU A 151 11.26 -12.95 -15.20
N ASN A 152 11.78 -11.75 -15.45
CA ASN A 152 11.34 -10.96 -16.58
C ASN A 152 11.63 -11.78 -17.85
N LYS A 153 10.59 -12.12 -18.59
CA LYS A 153 10.75 -12.59 -19.96
C LYS A 153 11.32 -11.38 -20.70
N GLY A 154 12.64 -11.38 -20.93
CA GLY A 154 13.29 -10.34 -21.71
C GLY A 154 12.53 -10.12 -23.01
N ASN A 155 12.23 -8.86 -23.32
CA ASN A 155 11.79 -8.46 -24.64
C ASN A 155 12.91 -8.63 -25.63
#